data_4c865b3b56b440a365c23d401fbcf62a
#
_entry.id   4c865b3b56b440a365c23d401fbcf62a
#
_cell.length_a   1.000
_cell.length_b   1.000
_cell.length_c   1.000
_cell.angle_alpha   90.00
_cell.angle_beta   90.00
_cell.angle_gamma   90.00
#
_symmetry.space_group_name_H-M   'P 1'
#
loop_
_entity.id
_entity.type
_entity.pdbx_description
1 polymer ?
#
loop_
_entity_poly.entity_id
_entity_poly.type
_entity_poly.pdbx_seq_one_letter_code
_entity_poly.pdbx_strand_id
1 'polypeptide(L)'
;MTDIDQPTAKIAAAHKRWQRARDVIEGADAVKARGEAYLSKLADQTPTEYEAYKQAVPFFPGAGVTHEGLVGMINRKPATMTAPAALEPILETITASGMTVDDLAEEVLSEILITNFVGLLVDHPASATGLNAANAIAKGFRPFVGVYRAESILEVTPAVIENKLKLVRIRLKDDEDTVRELVLADGKYQVIIHRRSGGEWLVDAPVVPLKRGQPLDTIPFVLATTKPRNFEPQKAPLDDVVLTNLDHYGVQAQHSLTRLMTCIPMLKVKGVADPASDAEKRGTPIRAVPGSIIYLPVVEGVDADADWLKNDAPAIGDIRQTALDLKEDMSQEGLRIIASEKSASEAAETHAIRRASENSRTASLARIVSRKIEEALIIVADWVGVTGELSYALSTDFLPTPMSSQDVAALQGLVAAGLMSKQTMFELLQQGEMIPDGLTYDEERSRIEDDIADMPTAQAGLSTFPQEPVEDEEPTA
;
A
#
# COMPACT_ATOMS: atom_id res chain seq x y z
N MET A 1 5.48 6.15 37.03
CA MET A 1 6.35 5.82 35.89
C MET A 1 5.45 5.26 34.82
N THR A 2 5.46 5.80 33.61
CA THR A 2 4.74 5.18 32.50
C THR A 2 5.34 3.79 32.30
N ASP A 3 4.50 2.76 32.21
CA ASP A 3 4.96 1.39 31.98
C ASP A 3 5.78 1.36 30.69
N ILE A 4 6.92 0.70 30.67
CA ILE A 4 7.88 0.80 29.56
C ILE A 4 7.27 0.32 28.22
N ASP A 5 6.30 -0.59 28.28
CA ASP A 5 5.59 -1.16 27.12
C ASP A 5 4.37 -0.34 26.69
N GLN A 6 4.00 0.72 27.40
CA GLN A 6 2.86 1.54 27.05
C GLN A 6 3.24 2.62 26.04
N PRO A 7 2.47 2.76 24.96
CA PRO A 7 2.68 3.83 23.99
C PRO A 7 2.38 5.21 24.61
N THR A 8 2.99 6.24 24.04
CA THR A 8 2.63 7.62 24.38
C THR A 8 1.16 7.89 24.06
N ALA A 9 0.52 8.84 24.76
CA ALA A 9 -0.90 9.14 24.61
C ALA A 9 -1.32 9.40 23.14
N LYS A 10 -0.46 10.07 22.35
CA LYS A 10 -0.72 10.35 20.94
C LYS A 10 -0.67 9.09 20.08
N ILE A 11 0.26 8.20 20.33
CA ILE A 11 0.38 6.92 19.63
C ILE A 11 -0.78 6.00 20.04
N ALA A 12 -1.09 5.91 21.34
CA ALA A 12 -2.22 5.15 21.84
C ALA A 12 -3.57 5.58 21.21
N ALA A 13 -3.77 6.89 21.04
CA ALA A 13 -4.95 7.42 20.38
C ALA A 13 -5.05 7.01 18.90
N ALA A 14 -3.93 6.77 18.23
CA ALA A 14 -3.90 6.36 16.83
C ALA A 14 -4.16 4.85 16.64
N HIS A 15 -3.93 4.02 17.65
CA HIS A 15 -4.05 2.56 17.54
C HIS A 15 -5.42 2.10 17.02
N LYS A 16 -6.53 2.71 17.49
CA LYS A 16 -7.89 2.37 17.02
C LYS A 16 -8.05 2.63 15.51
N ARG A 17 -7.44 3.72 15.02
CA ARG A 17 -7.48 4.06 13.59
C ARG A 17 -6.64 3.09 12.77
N TRP A 18 -5.45 2.77 13.20
CA TRP A 18 -4.56 1.81 12.53
C TRP A 18 -5.19 0.41 12.48
N GLN A 19 -5.73 -0.06 13.62
CA GLN A 19 -6.40 -1.36 13.67
C GLN A 19 -7.58 -1.42 12.70
N ARG A 20 -8.39 -0.35 12.66
CA ARG A 20 -9.51 -0.26 11.72
C ARG A 20 -9.05 -0.32 10.26
N ALA A 21 -7.98 0.40 9.91
CA ALA A 21 -7.43 0.40 8.57
C ALA A 21 -6.91 -0.99 8.18
N ARG A 22 -6.19 -1.67 9.10
CA ARG A 22 -5.72 -3.04 8.86
C ARG A 22 -6.88 -4.01 8.65
N ASP A 23 -7.85 -4.04 9.55
CA ASP A 23 -8.98 -4.96 9.48
C ASP A 23 -9.77 -4.81 8.16
N VAL A 24 -9.98 -3.56 7.71
CA VAL A 24 -10.73 -3.28 6.47
C VAL A 24 -9.93 -3.64 5.22
N ILE A 25 -8.62 -3.40 5.23
CA ILE A 25 -7.73 -3.75 4.12
C ILE A 25 -7.53 -5.27 4.04
N GLU A 26 -7.39 -5.95 5.18
CA GLU A 26 -7.31 -7.42 5.26
C GLU A 26 -8.60 -8.08 4.74
N GLY A 27 -9.77 -7.46 4.99
CA GLY A 27 -11.02 -7.84 4.35
C GLY A 27 -12.09 -8.43 5.26
N ALA A 28 -12.96 -9.26 4.65
CA ALA A 28 -14.20 -9.73 5.25
C ALA A 28 -14.01 -10.44 6.60
N ASP A 29 -13.04 -11.32 6.70
CA ASP A 29 -12.84 -12.15 7.89
C ASP A 29 -12.37 -11.30 9.07
N ALA A 30 -11.42 -10.40 8.87
CA ALA A 30 -10.94 -9.48 9.90
C ALA A 30 -12.05 -8.52 10.36
N VAL A 31 -12.81 -7.93 9.42
CA VAL A 31 -13.94 -7.04 9.75
C VAL A 31 -15.02 -7.77 10.54
N LYS A 32 -15.40 -8.98 10.11
CA LYS A 32 -16.40 -9.80 10.81
C LYS A 32 -15.92 -10.27 12.18
N ALA A 33 -14.64 -10.57 12.35
CA ALA A 33 -14.06 -10.95 13.63
C ALA A 33 -14.20 -9.84 14.68
N ARG A 34 -14.19 -8.56 14.29
CA ARG A 34 -14.37 -7.41 15.21
C ARG A 34 -15.80 -7.23 15.70
N GLY A 35 -16.78 -7.83 15.07
CA GLY A 35 -18.17 -7.85 15.52
C GLY A 35 -18.75 -6.46 15.75
N GLU A 36 -19.20 -6.18 16.97
CA GLU A 36 -19.88 -4.94 17.34
C GLU A 36 -19.06 -3.66 17.14
N ALA A 37 -17.74 -3.77 16.98
CA ALA A 37 -16.91 -2.61 16.68
C ALA A 37 -17.23 -1.98 15.30
N TYR A 38 -17.72 -2.80 14.35
CA TYR A 38 -18.01 -2.36 12.97
C TYR A 38 -19.45 -2.65 12.55
N LEU A 39 -20.16 -3.54 13.23
CA LEU A 39 -21.56 -3.87 12.96
C LEU A 39 -22.32 -3.96 14.27
N SER A 40 -23.12 -2.93 14.54
CA SER A 40 -23.92 -2.86 15.77
C SER A 40 -24.93 -3.99 15.83
N LYS A 41 -25.07 -4.57 17.02
CA LYS A 41 -26.10 -5.52 17.34
C LYS A 41 -27.46 -4.85 17.34
N LEU A 42 -28.47 -5.52 16.80
CA LEU A 42 -29.84 -5.04 16.86
C LEU A 42 -30.44 -5.28 18.26
N ALA A 43 -31.46 -4.46 18.62
CA ALA A 43 -32.16 -4.65 19.86
C ALA A 43 -32.75 -6.07 19.95
N ASP A 44 -32.69 -6.67 21.14
CA ASP A 44 -33.20 -8.01 21.45
C ASP A 44 -32.62 -9.18 20.66
N GLN A 45 -31.56 -8.99 19.92
CA GLN A 45 -30.87 -10.03 19.18
C GLN A 45 -30.04 -10.92 20.14
N THR A 46 -30.24 -12.22 20.07
CA THR A 46 -29.40 -13.17 20.82
C THR A 46 -27.98 -13.24 20.23
N PRO A 47 -26.98 -13.72 20.98
CA PRO A 47 -25.63 -13.88 20.43
C PRO A 47 -25.58 -14.77 19.18
N THR A 48 -26.37 -15.86 19.14
CA THR A 48 -26.45 -16.76 17.98
C THR A 48 -27.06 -16.06 16.75
N GLU A 49 -28.12 -15.28 16.94
CA GLU A 49 -28.76 -14.51 15.88
C GLU A 49 -27.81 -13.42 15.35
N TYR A 50 -27.06 -12.77 16.24
CA TYR A 50 -26.06 -11.79 15.84
C TYR A 50 -24.94 -12.40 15.00
N GLU A 51 -24.42 -13.58 15.40
CA GLU A 51 -23.42 -14.29 14.61
C GLU A 51 -23.94 -14.67 13.22
N ALA A 52 -25.18 -15.20 13.13
CA ALA A 52 -25.80 -15.52 11.85
C ALA A 52 -26.01 -14.27 10.99
N TYR A 53 -26.46 -13.17 11.60
CA TYR A 53 -26.62 -11.86 10.93
C TYR A 53 -25.29 -11.35 10.38
N LYS A 54 -24.26 -11.28 11.22
CA LYS A 54 -22.91 -10.82 10.86
C LYS A 54 -22.31 -11.64 9.70
N GLN A 55 -22.49 -12.97 9.72
CA GLN A 55 -22.00 -13.84 8.65
C GLN A 55 -22.74 -13.65 7.33
N ALA A 56 -24.05 -13.35 7.39
CA ALA A 56 -24.88 -13.17 6.19
C ALA A 56 -24.62 -11.85 5.46
N VAL A 57 -24.06 -10.83 6.13
CA VAL A 57 -23.80 -9.52 5.52
C VAL A 57 -22.57 -9.61 4.58
N PRO A 58 -22.74 -9.25 3.28
CA PRO A 58 -21.61 -9.21 2.37
C PRO A 58 -20.71 -8.01 2.70
N PHE A 59 -19.39 -8.24 2.64
CA PHE A 59 -18.38 -7.19 2.72
C PHE A 59 -17.76 -6.97 1.34
N PHE A 60 -17.68 -5.73 0.91
CA PHE A 60 -17.01 -5.34 -0.33
C PHE A 60 -15.59 -4.86 -0.01
N PRO A 61 -14.52 -5.45 -0.57
CA PRO A 61 -13.13 -5.13 -0.20
C PRO A 61 -12.58 -3.89 -0.93
N GLY A 62 -13.33 -2.77 -0.96
CA GLY A 62 -12.96 -1.60 -1.74
C GLY A 62 -11.62 -0.98 -1.32
N ALA A 63 -11.37 -0.86 -0.02
CA ALA A 63 -10.12 -0.30 0.49
C ALA A 63 -8.92 -1.24 0.23
N GLY A 64 -9.10 -2.57 0.34
CA GLY A 64 -8.06 -3.55 0.03
C GLY A 64 -7.65 -3.49 -1.43
N VAL A 65 -8.62 -3.50 -2.35
CA VAL A 65 -8.36 -3.37 -3.80
C VAL A 65 -7.66 -2.05 -4.13
N THR A 66 -8.06 -0.95 -3.48
CA THR A 66 -7.39 0.35 -3.66
C THR A 66 -5.96 0.33 -3.16
N HIS A 67 -5.70 -0.30 -2.01
CA HIS A 67 -4.35 -0.46 -1.47
C HIS A 67 -3.46 -1.26 -2.42
N GLU A 68 -3.89 -2.45 -2.84
CA GLU A 68 -3.16 -3.31 -3.77
C GLU A 68 -2.90 -2.61 -5.11
N GLY A 69 -3.92 -1.91 -5.63
CA GLY A 69 -3.80 -1.14 -6.87
C GLY A 69 -2.75 -0.02 -6.79
N LEU A 70 -2.67 0.70 -5.65
CA LEU A 70 -1.66 1.74 -5.43
C LEU A 70 -0.26 1.17 -5.30
N VAL A 71 -0.10 0.10 -4.53
CA VAL A 71 1.18 -0.59 -4.36
C VAL A 71 1.67 -1.11 -5.71
N GLY A 72 0.82 -1.83 -6.44
CA GLY A 72 1.16 -2.35 -7.77
C GLY A 72 1.45 -1.27 -8.81
N MET A 73 0.74 -0.13 -8.75
CA MET A 73 0.98 0.99 -9.66
C MET A 73 2.35 1.64 -9.43
N ILE A 74 2.73 1.88 -8.17
CA ILE A 74 4.00 2.53 -7.83
C ILE A 74 5.18 1.60 -8.13
N ASN A 75 5.01 0.29 -7.94
CA ASN A 75 6.02 -0.73 -8.21
C ASN A 75 5.94 -1.30 -9.64
N ARG A 76 5.15 -0.71 -10.53
CA ARG A 76 5.00 -1.18 -11.92
C ARG A 76 6.33 -1.26 -12.69
N LYS A 77 7.18 -0.28 -12.50
CA LYS A 77 8.53 -0.23 -13.06
C LYS A 77 9.56 -0.41 -11.95
N PRO A 78 10.67 -1.11 -12.22
CA PRO A 78 11.73 -1.27 -11.24
C PRO A 78 12.27 0.10 -10.78
N ALA A 79 12.70 0.16 -9.53
CA ALA A 79 13.34 1.36 -9.00
C ALA A 79 14.70 1.58 -9.66
N THR A 80 15.10 2.84 -9.76
CA THR A 80 16.45 3.20 -10.19
C THR A 80 17.33 3.33 -8.94
N MET A 81 18.41 2.55 -8.88
CA MET A 81 19.36 2.61 -7.77
C MET A 81 20.77 2.81 -8.28
N THR A 82 21.47 3.78 -7.69
CA THR A 82 22.90 3.95 -7.85
C THR A 82 23.57 3.69 -6.51
N ALA A 83 24.53 2.78 -6.46
CA ALA A 83 25.23 2.46 -5.22
C ALA A 83 26.67 2.04 -5.53
N PRO A 84 27.63 2.31 -4.61
CA PRO A 84 28.97 1.78 -4.73
C PRO A 84 28.97 0.24 -4.73
N ALA A 85 29.75 -0.41 -5.59
CA ALA A 85 29.84 -1.86 -5.72
C ALA A 85 30.15 -2.59 -4.39
N ALA A 86 30.83 -1.92 -3.45
CA ALA A 86 31.10 -2.47 -2.12
C ALA A 86 29.85 -2.69 -1.27
N LEU A 87 28.70 -2.07 -1.61
CA LEU A 87 27.43 -2.26 -0.93
C LEU A 87 26.54 -3.34 -1.55
N GLU A 88 26.78 -3.74 -2.81
CA GLU A 88 25.94 -4.71 -3.53
C GLU A 88 25.58 -5.96 -2.70
N PRO A 89 26.54 -6.64 -2.02
CA PRO A 89 26.24 -7.84 -1.23
C PRO A 89 25.31 -7.57 -0.02
N ILE A 90 25.22 -6.29 0.42
CA ILE A 90 24.34 -5.88 1.53
C ILE A 90 22.95 -5.55 0.98
N LEU A 91 22.91 -4.91 -0.20
CA LEU A 91 21.67 -4.45 -0.82
C LEU A 91 20.82 -5.60 -1.36
N GLU A 92 21.43 -6.72 -1.78
CA GLU A 92 20.70 -7.92 -2.19
C GLU A 92 19.81 -8.50 -1.08
N THR A 93 20.23 -8.34 0.18
CA THR A 93 19.48 -8.82 1.36
C THR A 93 19.56 -7.79 2.48
N ILE A 94 18.91 -6.65 2.31
CA ILE A 94 19.08 -5.49 3.21
C ILE A 94 18.47 -5.69 4.60
N THR A 95 17.50 -6.58 4.74
CA THR A 95 16.86 -6.91 6.03
C THR A 95 17.42 -8.20 6.63
N ALA A 96 17.13 -8.45 7.90
CA ALA A 96 17.43 -9.71 8.55
C ALA A 96 16.59 -10.88 8.02
N SER A 97 15.41 -10.61 7.45
CA SER A 97 14.54 -11.60 6.80
C SER A 97 14.94 -11.95 5.37
N GLY A 98 15.94 -11.27 4.80
CA GLY A 98 16.42 -11.53 3.44
C GLY A 98 15.71 -10.74 2.34
N MET A 99 14.98 -9.69 2.67
CA MET A 99 14.32 -8.82 1.70
C MET A 99 15.34 -7.99 0.91
N THR A 100 15.05 -7.75 -0.36
CA THR A 100 15.75 -6.80 -1.20
C THR A 100 15.40 -5.35 -0.83
N VAL A 101 16.08 -4.37 -1.41
CA VAL A 101 15.74 -2.95 -1.20
C VAL A 101 14.36 -2.63 -1.79
N ASP A 102 13.99 -3.26 -2.90
CA ASP A 102 12.68 -3.05 -3.54
C ASP A 102 11.54 -3.65 -2.71
N ASP A 103 11.72 -4.86 -2.15
CA ASP A 103 10.76 -5.45 -1.21
C ASP A 103 10.58 -4.58 0.04
N LEU A 104 11.67 -4.04 0.57
CA LEU A 104 11.64 -3.10 1.69
C LEU A 104 10.86 -1.81 1.35
N ALA A 105 11.07 -1.28 0.15
CA ALA A 105 10.36 -0.08 -0.32
C ALA A 105 8.86 -0.35 -0.47
N GLU A 106 8.48 -1.52 -0.97
CA GLU A 106 7.08 -1.96 -1.08
C GLU A 106 6.43 -2.09 0.30
N GLU A 107 7.11 -2.71 1.28
CA GLU A 107 6.59 -2.80 2.65
C GLU A 107 6.43 -1.41 3.29
N VAL A 108 7.39 -0.52 3.12
CA VAL A 108 7.32 0.86 3.62
C VAL A 108 6.17 1.63 2.95
N LEU A 109 5.99 1.47 1.65
CA LEU A 109 4.87 2.08 0.90
C LEU A 109 3.53 1.59 1.44
N SER A 110 3.37 0.28 1.58
CA SER A 110 2.16 -0.35 2.14
C SER A 110 1.85 0.21 3.53
N GLU A 111 2.83 0.26 4.43
CA GLU A 111 2.66 0.77 5.78
C GLU A 111 2.32 2.28 5.81
N ILE A 112 2.90 3.09 4.93
CA ILE A 112 2.55 4.52 4.79
C ILE A 112 1.09 4.67 4.33
N LEU A 113 0.62 3.86 3.40
CA LEU A 113 -0.76 3.88 2.91
C LEU A 113 -1.76 3.52 4.02
N ILE A 114 -1.42 2.55 4.87
CA ILE A 114 -2.31 2.01 5.92
C ILE A 114 -2.28 2.85 7.19
N THR A 115 -1.08 3.20 7.68
CA THR A 115 -0.90 3.82 9.00
C THR A 115 -0.27 5.21 8.96
N ASN A 116 0.47 5.51 7.88
CA ASN A 116 1.30 6.71 7.74
C ASN A 116 2.34 6.86 8.87
N PHE A 117 2.80 5.73 9.43
CA PHE A 117 3.73 5.73 10.56
C PHE A 117 4.51 4.42 10.59
N VAL A 118 5.73 4.39 10.02
CA VAL A 118 6.60 3.21 9.98
C VAL A 118 8.04 3.60 10.30
N GLY A 119 8.72 2.78 11.08
CA GLY A 119 10.09 2.98 11.52
C GLY A 119 11.07 2.06 10.81
N LEU A 120 12.20 2.61 10.38
CA LEU A 120 13.32 1.86 9.84
C LEU A 120 14.51 2.02 10.80
N LEU A 121 14.89 0.96 11.47
CA LEU A 121 16.06 0.92 12.33
C LEU A 121 17.22 0.27 11.59
N VAL A 122 18.29 1.01 11.37
CA VAL A 122 19.55 0.41 10.90
C VAL A 122 20.28 -0.13 12.12
N ASP A 123 20.48 -1.45 12.17
CA ASP A 123 21.15 -2.13 13.27
C ASP A 123 22.32 -2.96 12.75
N HIS A 124 23.20 -3.35 13.64
CA HIS A 124 24.38 -4.16 13.31
C HIS A 124 24.57 -5.24 14.38
N PRO A 125 24.69 -6.53 14.00
CA PRO A 125 24.96 -7.58 14.96
C PRO A 125 26.27 -7.30 15.71
N ALA A 126 26.35 -7.74 16.97
CA ALA A 126 27.58 -7.62 17.75
C ALA A 126 28.74 -8.29 17.00
N SER A 127 29.78 -7.52 16.69
CA SER A 127 30.93 -8.00 15.90
C SER A 127 31.67 -9.10 16.63
N ALA A 128 31.93 -10.21 15.96
CA ALA A 128 32.93 -11.15 16.44
C ALA A 128 34.32 -10.51 16.30
N THR A 129 35.06 -10.46 17.38
CA THR A 129 36.43 -9.90 17.40
C THR A 129 37.37 -10.66 16.42
N GLY A 130 38.10 -9.93 15.58
CA GLY A 130 39.13 -10.50 14.71
C GLY A 130 38.74 -10.81 13.26
N LEU A 131 37.54 -10.41 12.80
CA LEU A 131 37.13 -10.53 11.41
C LEU A 131 37.53 -9.27 10.62
N ASN A 132 38.02 -9.43 9.39
CA ASN A 132 38.11 -8.34 8.43
C ASN A 132 36.72 -8.06 7.82
N ALA A 133 36.52 -6.88 7.22
CA ALA A 133 35.23 -6.44 6.73
C ALA A 133 34.54 -7.41 5.75
N ALA A 134 35.32 -7.98 4.78
CA ALA A 134 34.81 -8.93 3.81
C ALA A 134 34.33 -10.25 4.45
N ASN A 135 35.14 -10.79 5.39
CA ASN A 135 34.77 -12.00 6.12
C ASN A 135 33.64 -11.77 7.12
N ALA A 136 33.49 -10.56 7.65
CA ALA A 136 32.36 -10.19 8.50
C ALA A 136 31.05 -10.20 7.69
N ILE A 137 31.03 -9.57 6.51
CA ILE A 137 29.87 -9.55 5.60
C ILE A 137 29.51 -10.99 5.19
N ALA A 138 30.49 -11.79 4.74
CA ALA A 138 30.26 -13.18 4.33
C ALA A 138 29.69 -14.08 5.46
N LYS A 139 29.95 -13.74 6.73
CA LYS A 139 29.41 -14.43 7.91
C LYS A 139 28.12 -13.81 8.46
N GLY A 140 27.52 -12.84 7.75
CA GLY A 140 26.27 -12.16 8.17
C GLY A 140 26.48 -11.05 9.22
N PHE A 141 27.72 -10.70 9.59
CA PHE A 141 28.02 -9.54 10.44
C PHE A 141 28.04 -8.27 9.59
N ARG A 142 26.88 -7.85 9.15
CA ARG A 142 26.68 -6.65 8.33
C ARG A 142 25.51 -5.84 8.88
N PRO A 143 25.47 -4.53 8.64
CA PRO A 143 24.30 -3.75 8.98
C PRO A 143 23.08 -4.25 8.20
N PHE A 144 21.93 -4.17 8.82
CA PHE A 144 20.64 -4.51 8.24
C PHE A 144 19.57 -3.50 8.66
N VAL A 145 18.49 -3.42 7.92
CA VAL A 145 17.35 -2.57 8.22
C VAL A 145 16.25 -3.41 8.85
N GLY A 146 15.83 -3.05 10.06
CA GLY A 146 14.66 -3.61 10.73
C GLY A 146 13.46 -2.71 10.50
N VAL A 147 12.33 -3.29 10.06
CA VAL A 147 11.06 -2.57 9.88
C VAL A 147 10.22 -2.67 11.14
N TYR A 148 9.80 -1.53 11.66
CA TYR A 148 8.89 -1.43 12.80
C TYR A 148 7.57 -0.84 12.34
N ARG A 149 6.52 -1.66 12.40
CA ARG A 149 5.16 -1.22 12.12
C ARG A 149 4.67 -0.23 13.17
N ALA A 150 3.67 0.55 12.82
CA ALA A 150 3.14 1.63 13.65
C ALA A 150 2.84 1.20 15.10
N GLU A 151 2.26 0.01 15.28
CA GLU A 151 1.85 -0.53 16.57
C GLU A 151 3.04 -0.94 17.45
N SER A 152 4.18 -1.23 16.84
CA SER A 152 5.43 -1.58 17.54
C SER A 152 6.24 -0.36 17.97
N ILE A 153 5.87 0.84 17.51
CA ILE A 153 6.53 2.09 17.90
C ILE A 153 5.78 2.69 19.09
N LEU A 154 6.39 2.67 20.26
CA LEU A 154 5.78 3.15 21.50
C LEU A 154 6.04 4.63 21.77
N GLU A 155 7.20 5.12 21.35
CA GLU A 155 7.61 6.52 21.55
C GLU A 155 8.60 6.95 20.49
N VAL A 156 8.48 8.19 20.02
CA VAL A 156 9.49 8.88 19.21
C VAL A 156 9.61 10.30 19.73
N THR A 157 10.72 10.61 20.38
CA THR A 157 10.95 11.91 21.01
C THR A 157 12.10 12.64 20.32
N PRO A 158 11.84 13.73 19.60
CA PRO A 158 12.85 14.61 19.05
C PRO A 158 13.26 15.69 20.05
N ALA A 159 14.48 16.21 19.91
CA ALA A 159 14.94 17.43 20.58
C ALA A 159 15.85 18.25 19.66
N VAL A 160 15.92 19.54 19.90
CA VAL A 160 16.86 20.42 19.18
C VAL A 160 18.18 20.45 19.97
N ILE A 161 19.23 19.89 19.37
CA ILE A 161 20.57 19.86 19.91
C ILE A 161 21.48 20.54 18.90
N GLU A 162 22.24 21.56 19.32
CA GLU A 162 23.15 22.32 18.44
C GLU A 162 22.49 22.85 17.16
N ASN A 163 21.29 23.41 17.30
CA ASN A 163 20.48 23.92 16.18
C ASN A 163 20.04 22.84 15.16
N LYS A 164 20.18 21.56 15.49
CA LYS A 164 19.73 20.44 14.65
C LYS A 164 18.66 19.64 15.38
N LEU A 165 17.62 19.27 14.68
CA LEU A 165 16.60 18.36 15.20
C LEU A 165 17.17 16.94 15.18
N LYS A 166 17.37 16.36 16.36
CA LYS A 166 17.84 14.98 16.55
C LYS A 166 16.79 14.17 17.30
N LEU A 167 16.72 12.87 17.01
CA LEU A 167 15.97 11.93 17.85
C LEU A 167 16.78 11.65 19.11
N VAL A 168 16.15 11.79 20.27
CA VAL A 168 16.81 11.60 21.57
C VAL A 168 16.35 10.36 22.30
N ARG A 169 15.12 9.91 22.03
CA ARG A 169 14.57 8.70 22.63
C ARG A 169 13.55 8.06 21.70
N ILE A 170 13.67 6.75 21.54
CA ILE A 170 12.70 5.92 20.81
C ILE A 170 12.48 4.66 21.62
N ARG A 171 11.21 4.24 21.77
CA ARG A 171 10.85 2.95 22.34
C ARG A 171 10.16 2.11 21.29
N LEU A 172 10.67 0.90 21.10
CA LEU A 172 10.21 -0.06 20.10
C LEU A 172 9.84 -1.37 20.82
N LYS A 173 8.72 -1.96 20.44
CA LYS A 173 8.30 -3.26 20.92
C LYS A 173 8.82 -4.30 19.94
N ASP A 174 9.83 -5.08 20.33
CA ASP A 174 10.36 -6.17 19.51
C ASP A 174 9.42 -7.39 19.51
N ASP A 175 8.88 -7.72 20.69
CA ASP A 175 7.86 -8.74 20.91
C ASP A 175 7.02 -8.41 22.16
N GLU A 176 6.17 -9.37 22.61
CA GLU A 176 5.29 -9.14 23.78
C GLU A 176 6.04 -8.91 25.08
N ASP A 177 7.22 -9.50 25.22
CA ASP A 177 8.03 -9.49 26.43
C ASP A 177 9.33 -8.68 26.28
N THR A 178 9.55 -8.04 25.14
CA THR A 178 10.80 -7.31 24.87
C THR A 178 10.51 -5.91 24.32
N VAL A 179 11.03 -4.91 25.01
CA VAL A 179 11.04 -3.51 24.57
C VAL A 179 12.47 -3.03 24.41
N ARG A 180 12.76 -2.50 23.22
CA ARG A 180 14.04 -1.89 22.88
C ARG A 180 13.92 -0.37 23.05
N GLU A 181 14.76 0.19 23.88
CA GLU A 181 14.85 1.62 24.08
C GLU A 181 16.14 2.14 23.46
N LEU A 182 16.02 3.09 22.54
CA LEU A 182 17.11 3.76 21.86
C LEU A 182 17.23 5.15 22.43
N VAL A 183 18.40 5.49 22.99
CA VAL A 183 18.62 6.74 23.68
C VAL A 183 19.87 7.44 23.17
N LEU A 184 19.80 8.75 23.01
CA LEU A 184 20.97 9.59 22.79
C LEU A 184 21.37 10.23 24.14
N ALA A 185 22.25 9.58 24.90
CA ALA A 185 22.74 10.04 26.17
C ALA A 185 24.17 10.59 26.05
N ASP A 186 24.40 11.79 26.55
CA ASP A 186 25.70 12.49 26.49
C ASP A 186 26.29 12.52 25.05
N GLY A 187 25.43 12.72 24.05
CA GLY A 187 25.81 12.73 22.63
C GLY A 187 26.21 11.37 22.07
N LYS A 188 25.93 10.26 22.77
CA LYS A 188 26.23 8.90 22.33
C LYS A 188 24.94 8.08 22.24
N TYR A 189 24.80 7.38 21.14
CA TYR A 189 23.72 6.42 20.94
C TYR A 189 23.90 5.21 21.84
N GLN A 190 22.85 4.83 22.55
CA GLN A 190 22.79 3.67 23.43
C GLN A 190 21.54 2.87 23.16
N VAL A 191 21.65 1.55 23.25
CA VAL A 191 20.53 0.59 23.18
C VAL A 191 20.34 -0.05 24.55
N ILE A 192 19.13 0.02 25.08
CA ILE A 192 18.74 -0.58 26.35
C ILE A 192 17.62 -1.57 26.04
N ILE A 193 17.79 -2.83 26.43
CA ILE A 193 16.78 -3.85 26.26
C ILE A 193 16.06 -4.07 27.58
N HIS A 194 14.75 -3.96 27.57
CA HIS A 194 13.87 -4.29 28.68
C HIS A 194 13.20 -5.63 28.37
N ARG A 195 13.31 -6.59 29.28
CA ARG A 195 12.72 -7.93 29.11
C ARG A 195 11.77 -8.21 30.26
N ARG A 196 10.61 -8.75 29.92
CA ARG A 196 9.61 -9.17 30.91
C ARG A 196 9.89 -10.58 31.36
N SER A 197 10.03 -10.76 32.68
CA SER A 197 10.24 -12.07 33.29
C SER A 197 9.46 -12.15 34.60
N GLY A 198 8.58 -13.16 34.72
CA GLY A 198 7.75 -13.32 35.91
C GLY A 198 6.77 -12.16 36.19
N GLY A 199 6.42 -11.38 35.16
CA GLY A 199 5.54 -10.19 35.27
C GLY A 199 6.25 -8.87 35.57
N GLU A 200 7.55 -8.90 35.82
CA GLU A 200 8.38 -7.69 36.06
C GLU A 200 9.31 -7.38 34.88
N TRP A 201 9.55 -6.09 34.65
CA TRP A 201 10.49 -5.64 33.63
C TRP A 201 11.91 -5.59 34.18
N LEU A 202 12.79 -6.40 33.60
CA LEU A 202 14.24 -6.40 33.86
C LEU A 202 14.93 -5.54 32.77
N VAL A 203 15.92 -4.77 33.19
CA VAL A 203 16.65 -3.87 32.33
C VAL A 203 18.07 -4.40 32.11
N ASP A 204 18.43 -4.69 30.86
CA ASP A 204 19.80 -5.08 30.52
C ASP A 204 20.73 -3.85 30.61
N ALA A 205 22.02 -4.10 30.78
CA ALA A 205 23.02 -3.04 30.76
C ALA A 205 23.02 -2.31 29.40
N PRO A 206 23.11 -0.96 29.39
CA PRO A 206 23.14 -0.20 28.14
C PRO A 206 24.30 -0.64 27.24
N VAL A 207 24.01 -0.90 25.97
CA VAL A 207 25.00 -1.21 24.94
C VAL A 207 25.23 0.05 24.12
N VAL A 208 26.49 0.41 23.90
CA VAL A 208 26.89 1.51 23.03
C VAL A 208 27.39 0.91 21.71
N PRO A 209 26.57 0.96 20.64
CA PRO A 209 27.02 0.49 19.33
C PRO A 209 28.17 1.34 18.82
N LEU A 210 29.20 0.66 18.27
CA LEU A 210 30.38 1.33 17.75
C LEU A 210 30.39 1.25 16.21
N LYS A 211 30.65 2.38 15.59
CA LYS A 211 30.98 2.50 14.18
C LYS A 211 32.47 2.75 14.05
N ARG A 212 33.23 1.81 13.50
CA ARG A 212 34.70 1.88 13.37
C ARG A 212 35.40 2.22 14.70
N GLY A 213 34.92 1.65 15.81
CA GLY A 213 35.47 1.88 17.13
C GLY A 213 35.06 3.19 17.80
N GLN A 214 34.20 4.00 17.20
CA GLN A 214 33.65 5.23 17.77
C GLN A 214 32.14 5.10 18.02
N PRO A 215 31.60 5.62 19.12
CA PRO A 215 30.18 5.69 19.36
C PRO A 215 29.48 6.49 18.26
N LEU A 216 28.23 6.10 17.91
CA LEU A 216 27.37 6.93 17.04
C LEU A 216 26.88 8.14 17.84
N ASP A 217 26.79 9.28 17.16
CA ASP A 217 26.30 10.55 17.70
C ASP A 217 24.81 10.84 17.36
N THR A 218 24.17 9.89 16.70
CA THR A 218 22.77 9.93 16.28
C THR A 218 22.14 8.54 16.41
N ILE A 219 20.85 8.49 16.71
CA ILE A 219 20.09 7.23 16.67
C ILE A 219 19.88 6.86 15.19
N PRO A 220 20.30 5.66 14.74
CA PRO A 220 20.22 5.23 13.35
C PRO A 220 18.79 4.77 13.00
N PHE A 221 17.81 5.66 13.14
CA PHE A 221 16.40 5.38 12.95
C PHE A 221 15.76 6.40 12.01
N VAL A 222 15.04 5.92 11.01
CA VAL A 222 14.30 6.72 10.04
C VAL A 222 12.81 6.51 10.26
N LEU A 223 12.09 7.56 10.65
CA LEU A 223 10.63 7.52 10.69
C LEU A 223 10.08 7.93 9.33
N ALA A 224 9.35 7.03 8.68
CA ALA A 224 8.70 7.27 7.41
C ALA A 224 7.23 7.67 7.62
N THR A 225 6.92 8.89 7.20
CA THR A 225 5.60 9.50 7.21
C THR A 225 5.46 10.42 5.99
N THR A 226 4.23 10.74 5.58
CA THR A 226 3.97 11.64 4.46
C THR A 226 4.36 13.10 4.75
N LYS A 227 4.49 13.48 6.02
CA LYS A 227 4.91 14.83 6.42
C LYS A 227 6.32 14.80 7.00
N PRO A 228 7.31 15.35 6.32
CA PRO A 228 8.69 15.37 6.79
C PRO A 228 8.78 16.11 8.14
N ARG A 229 9.64 15.61 9.03
CA ARG A 229 9.91 16.17 10.38
C ARG A 229 8.70 16.22 11.33
N ASN A 230 7.65 15.45 11.01
CA ASN A 230 6.57 15.22 11.95
C ASN A 230 6.73 13.82 12.56
N PHE A 231 6.92 13.77 13.86
CA PHE A 231 7.15 12.54 14.62
C PHE A 231 5.88 12.05 15.34
N GLU A 232 4.75 12.62 15.01
CA GLU A 232 3.44 12.24 15.56
C GLU A 232 2.62 11.46 14.52
N PRO A 233 1.76 10.53 14.97
CA PRO A 233 0.86 9.83 14.08
C PRO A 233 -0.03 10.77 13.26
N GLN A 234 -0.03 10.61 11.97
CA GLN A 234 -0.82 11.41 11.02
C GLN A 234 -1.96 10.57 10.45
N LYS A 235 -2.93 11.25 9.80
CA LYS A 235 -3.94 10.58 9.00
C LYS A 235 -3.27 9.84 7.83
N ALA A 236 -3.64 8.59 7.64
CA ALA A 236 -3.14 7.80 6.52
C ALA A 236 -3.82 8.17 5.20
N PRO A 237 -3.16 7.97 4.06
CA PRO A 237 -3.75 8.24 2.75
C PRO A 237 -5.08 7.50 2.49
N LEU A 238 -5.21 6.26 2.99
CA LEU A 238 -6.40 5.42 2.80
C LEU A 238 -7.48 5.57 3.89
N ASP A 239 -7.28 6.42 4.91
CA ASP A 239 -8.23 6.54 6.04
C ASP A 239 -9.67 6.87 5.59
N ASP A 240 -9.86 7.72 4.57
CA ASP A 240 -11.19 8.08 4.07
C ASP A 240 -11.84 6.90 3.37
N VAL A 241 -11.13 6.23 2.47
CA VAL A 241 -11.60 5.02 1.78
C VAL A 241 -12.00 3.93 2.78
N VAL A 242 -11.21 3.75 3.85
CA VAL A 242 -11.49 2.80 4.94
C VAL A 242 -12.79 3.13 5.66
N LEU A 243 -13.06 4.41 5.94
CA LEU A 243 -14.30 4.84 6.59
C LEU A 243 -15.49 4.62 5.69
N THR A 244 -15.43 5.06 4.43
CA THR A 244 -16.50 4.87 3.44
C THR A 244 -16.78 3.38 3.20
N ASN A 245 -15.76 2.52 3.28
CA ASN A 245 -15.91 1.07 3.18
C ASN A 245 -16.70 0.47 4.36
N LEU A 246 -16.49 0.96 5.58
CA LEU A 246 -17.29 0.54 6.74
C LEU A 246 -18.71 1.07 6.70
N ASP A 247 -18.92 2.31 6.22
CA ASP A 247 -20.26 2.86 6.01
C ASP A 247 -21.02 2.01 4.98
N HIS A 248 -20.38 1.64 3.88
CA HIS A 248 -20.94 0.71 2.90
C HIS A 248 -21.30 -0.63 3.54
N TYR A 249 -20.44 -1.21 4.40
CA TYR A 249 -20.74 -2.45 5.12
C TYR A 249 -21.96 -2.31 6.00
N GLY A 250 -22.12 -1.19 6.72
CA GLY A 250 -23.31 -0.88 7.51
C GLY A 250 -24.60 -0.80 6.67
N VAL A 251 -24.54 -0.15 5.51
CA VAL A 251 -25.69 -0.06 4.57
C VAL A 251 -26.01 -1.43 3.97
N GLN A 252 -25.02 -2.25 3.63
CA GLN A 252 -25.23 -3.64 3.18
C GLN A 252 -25.89 -4.50 4.25
N ALA A 253 -25.57 -4.26 5.51
CA ALA A 253 -26.23 -4.94 6.64
C ALA A 253 -27.72 -4.56 6.73
N GLN A 254 -28.03 -3.26 6.61
CA GLN A 254 -29.44 -2.77 6.57
C GLN A 254 -30.19 -3.36 5.37
N HIS A 255 -29.57 -3.37 4.18
CA HIS A 255 -30.16 -3.96 2.98
C HIS A 255 -30.45 -5.45 3.16
N SER A 256 -29.49 -6.22 3.68
CA SER A 256 -29.64 -7.66 3.92
C SER A 256 -30.75 -7.97 4.91
N LEU A 257 -30.85 -7.18 5.99
CA LEU A 257 -31.90 -7.30 6.99
C LEU A 257 -33.29 -6.96 6.41
N THR A 258 -33.39 -5.82 5.71
CA THR A 258 -34.65 -5.39 5.09
C THR A 258 -35.13 -6.42 4.07
N ARG A 259 -34.23 -6.96 3.25
CA ARG A 259 -34.56 -8.03 2.30
C ARG A 259 -35.07 -9.28 3.02
N LEU A 260 -34.41 -9.70 4.12
CA LEU A 260 -34.85 -10.85 4.89
C LEU A 260 -36.26 -10.65 5.46
N MET A 261 -36.55 -9.47 6.06
CA MET A 261 -37.82 -9.11 6.64
C MET A 261 -38.93 -8.98 5.60
N THR A 262 -38.60 -8.63 4.35
CA THR A 262 -39.55 -8.46 3.26
C THR A 262 -39.85 -9.74 2.50
N CYS A 263 -38.81 -10.57 2.26
CA CYS A 263 -38.94 -11.79 1.46
C CYS A 263 -39.53 -12.95 2.21
N ILE A 264 -39.50 -12.96 3.55
CA ILE A 264 -40.09 -14.04 4.37
C ILE A 264 -41.33 -13.52 5.07
N PRO A 265 -42.53 -13.78 4.52
CA PRO A 265 -43.77 -13.33 5.12
C PRO A 265 -44.02 -14.04 6.45
N MET A 266 -44.67 -13.36 7.38
CA MET A 266 -45.09 -13.91 8.66
C MET A 266 -46.60 -14.19 8.62
N LEU A 267 -46.98 -15.35 9.15
CA LEU A 267 -48.41 -15.69 9.28
C LEU A 267 -48.98 -15.04 10.54
N LYS A 268 -49.97 -14.20 10.39
CA LYS A 268 -50.75 -13.63 11.49
C LYS A 268 -52.03 -14.42 11.65
N VAL A 269 -52.25 -15.03 12.82
CA VAL A 269 -53.42 -15.78 13.14
C VAL A 269 -54.16 -15.05 14.27
N LYS A 270 -55.42 -14.70 14.04
CA LYS A 270 -56.32 -14.09 15.03
C LYS A 270 -57.33 -15.09 15.55
N GLY A 271 -57.78 -14.92 16.78
CA GLY A 271 -58.88 -15.69 17.33
C GLY A 271 -58.52 -17.14 17.74
N VAL A 272 -57.26 -17.48 17.75
CA VAL A 272 -56.77 -18.81 18.16
C VAL A 272 -55.80 -18.63 19.34
N ALA A 273 -55.95 -19.47 20.36
CA ALA A 273 -54.99 -19.49 21.46
C ALA A 273 -53.62 -19.99 20.94
N ASP A 274 -52.54 -19.33 21.32
CA ASP A 274 -51.20 -19.80 21.05
C ASP A 274 -50.98 -21.13 21.75
N PRO A 275 -50.70 -22.24 21.03
CA PRO A 275 -50.49 -23.53 21.63
C PRO A 275 -49.28 -23.60 22.60
N ALA A 276 -48.36 -22.62 22.48
CA ALA A 276 -47.20 -22.49 23.35
C ALA A 276 -47.37 -21.46 24.47
N SER A 277 -48.58 -20.85 24.65
CA SER A 277 -48.80 -19.84 25.68
C SER A 277 -49.03 -20.50 27.04
N ASP A 278 -47.98 -20.79 27.78
CA ASP A 278 -48.05 -20.94 29.21
C ASP A 278 -48.38 -19.59 29.86
N ALA A 279 -49.18 -19.64 30.96
CA ALA A 279 -49.64 -18.45 31.67
C ALA A 279 -48.53 -17.51 32.15
N GLU A 280 -47.30 -18.00 32.23
CA GLU A 280 -46.09 -17.22 32.57
C GLU A 280 -45.58 -16.29 31.44
N LYS A 281 -45.97 -16.50 30.18
CA LYS A 281 -45.55 -15.67 29.04
C LYS A 281 -46.47 -14.49 28.72
N ARG A 282 -47.51 -14.27 29.54
CA ARG A 282 -48.35 -13.07 29.40
C ARG A 282 -47.57 -11.81 29.76
N GLY A 283 -47.06 -11.12 28.77
CA GLY A 283 -46.26 -9.90 28.92
C GLY A 283 -44.92 -9.93 28.24
N THR A 284 -44.51 -11.05 27.65
CA THR A 284 -43.34 -11.09 26.76
C THR A 284 -43.67 -10.37 25.45
N PRO A 285 -42.84 -9.42 24.99
CA PRO A 285 -43.05 -8.77 23.71
C PRO A 285 -43.13 -9.80 22.58
N ILE A 286 -44.08 -9.65 21.67
CA ILE A 286 -44.18 -10.49 20.48
C ILE A 286 -42.95 -10.25 19.61
N ARG A 287 -42.09 -11.26 19.51
CA ARG A 287 -40.93 -11.21 18.62
C ARG A 287 -41.40 -11.48 17.20
N ALA A 288 -41.37 -10.46 16.36
CA ALA A 288 -41.60 -10.57 14.93
C ALA A 288 -40.28 -11.06 14.26
N VAL A 289 -40.11 -12.36 14.13
CA VAL A 289 -38.96 -12.98 13.41
C VAL A 289 -39.46 -13.49 12.07
N PRO A 290 -38.73 -13.26 10.96
CA PRO A 290 -39.09 -13.76 9.65
C PRO A 290 -39.38 -15.28 9.68
N GLY A 291 -40.52 -15.69 9.11
CA GLY A 291 -41.01 -17.07 9.12
C GLY A 291 -41.70 -17.53 10.40
N SER A 292 -41.82 -16.65 11.40
CA SER A 292 -42.60 -16.96 12.60
C SER A 292 -44.11 -16.85 12.36
N ILE A 293 -44.92 -17.52 13.25
CA ILE A 293 -46.34 -17.37 13.31
C ILE A 293 -46.67 -16.43 14.47
N ILE A 294 -47.40 -15.35 14.19
CA ILE A 294 -47.87 -14.42 15.22
C ILE A 294 -49.29 -14.79 15.60
N TYR A 295 -49.50 -15.22 16.85
CA TYR A 295 -50.80 -15.50 17.42
C TYR A 295 -51.33 -14.24 18.14
N LEU A 296 -52.53 -13.77 17.75
CA LEU A 296 -53.21 -12.68 18.44
C LEU A 296 -54.34 -13.28 19.31
N PRO A 297 -54.45 -12.85 20.56
CA PRO A 297 -55.40 -13.44 21.48
C PRO A 297 -56.83 -13.28 20.98
N VAL A 298 -57.71 -14.21 21.40
CA VAL A 298 -59.13 -14.16 21.14
C VAL A 298 -59.71 -12.94 21.85
N VAL A 299 -60.39 -12.06 21.10
CA VAL A 299 -61.17 -10.95 21.63
C VAL A 299 -62.66 -11.28 21.35
N GLU A 300 -63.53 -11.13 22.35
CA GLU A 300 -64.95 -11.41 22.22
C GLU A 300 -65.55 -10.57 21.07
N GLY A 301 -66.21 -11.25 20.12
CA GLY A 301 -66.81 -10.60 18.94
C GLY A 301 -65.90 -10.43 17.73
N VAL A 302 -64.68 -11.02 17.73
CA VAL A 302 -63.78 -11.03 16.58
C VAL A 302 -63.68 -12.45 16.02
N ASP A 303 -64.08 -12.62 14.74
CA ASP A 303 -63.93 -13.91 14.05
C ASP A 303 -62.49 -14.34 13.93
N ALA A 304 -62.27 -15.66 13.97
CA ALA A 304 -60.96 -16.23 13.69
C ALA A 304 -60.52 -15.93 12.24
N ASP A 305 -59.32 -15.44 12.08
CA ASP A 305 -58.76 -15.04 10.78
C ASP A 305 -57.28 -15.36 10.70
N ALA A 306 -56.85 -15.74 9.53
CA ALA A 306 -55.43 -15.98 9.24
C ALA A 306 -55.02 -15.22 7.97
N ASP A 307 -54.05 -14.35 8.11
CA ASP A 307 -53.57 -13.51 7.00
C ASP A 307 -52.02 -13.43 7.02
N TRP A 308 -51.46 -13.26 5.85
CA TRP A 308 -50.05 -13.05 5.72
C TRP A 308 -49.71 -11.58 5.97
N LEU A 309 -48.87 -11.34 6.96
CA LEU A 309 -48.29 -10.01 7.18
C LEU A 309 -47.26 -9.75 6.10
N LYS A 310 -47.65 -8.94 5.12
CA LYS A 310 -46.74 -8.44 4.10
C LYS A 310 -46.06 -7.19 4.64
N ASN A 311 -44.75 -7.16 4.53
CA ASN A 311 -43.97 -5.97 4.82
C ASN A 311 -43.55 -5.35 3.47
N ASP A 312 -44.25 -4.30 3.08
CA ASP A 312 -43.85 -3.49 1.93
C ASP A 312 -42.69 -2.61 2.38
N ALA A 313 -41.46 -2.89 1.91
CA ALA A 313 -40.29 -2.06 2.21
C ALA A 313 -39.98 -1.11 1.03
N PRO A 314 -40.70 0.03 0.92
CA PRO A 314 -40.50 0.97 -0.18
C PRO A 314 -39.07 1.53 -0.19
N ALA A 315 -38.43 1.62 0.97
CA ALA A 315 -37.05 2.11 1.10
C ALA A 315 -35.93 1.13 0.66
N ILE A 316 -36.28 -0.11 0.28
CA ILE A 316 -35.23 -1.08 -0.11
C ILE A 316 -34.45 -0.63 -1.36
N GLY A 317 -35.12 0.07 -2.26
CA GLY A 317 -34.50 0.68 -3.44
C GLY A 317 -33.51 1.78 -3.07
N ASP A 318 -33.88 2.63 -2.12
CA ASP A 318 -33.08 3.75 -1.65
C ASP A 318 -31.82 3.23 -0.89
N ILE A 319 -32.00 2.21 -0.05
CA ILE A 319 -30.87 1.57 0.67
C ILE A 319 -29.87 0.96 -0.35
N ARG A 320 -30.40 0.29 -1.39
CA ARG A 320 -29.55 -0.26 -2.47
C ARG A 320 -28.82 0.84 -3.22
N GLN A 321 -29.51 1.94 -3.55
CA GLN A 321 -28.90 3.09 -4.24
C GLN A 321 -27.81 3.70 -3.39
N THR A 322 -28.05 3.93 -2.10
CA THR A 322 -27.03 4.41 -1.15
C THR A 322 -25.80 3.50 -1.13
N ALA A 323 -25.99 2.17 -1.15
CA ALA A 323 -24.87 1.25 -1.21
C ALA A 323 -24.05 1.36 -2.53
N LEU A 324 -24.73 1.62 -3.65
CA LEU A 324 -24.07 1.85 -4.94
C LEU A 324 -23.33 3.19 -4.95
N ASP A 325 -23.94 4.24 -4.41
CA ASP A 325 -23.33 5.57 -4.30
C ASP A 325 -22.06 5.52 -3.43
N LEU A 326 -22.11 4.87 -2.26
CA LEU A 326 -20.93 4.68 -1.41
C LEU A 326 -19.83 3.86 -2.11
N LYS A 327 -20.19 2.87 -2.94
CA LYS A 327 -19.21 2.14 -3.74
C LYS A 327 -18.58 3.03 -4.79
N GLU A 328 -19.34 3.91 -5.42
CA GLU A 328 -18.84 4.90 -6.35
C GLU A 328 -17.94 5.92 -5.64
N ASP A 329 -18.35 6.40 -4.46
CA ASP A 329 -17.55 7.30 -3.63
C ASP A 329 -16.20 6.67 -3.26
N MET A 330 -16.16 5.40 -2.81
CA MET A 330 -14.92 4.67 -2.56
C MET A 330 -14.05 4.59 -3.81
N SER A 331 -14.67 4.31 -4.95
CA SER A 331 -13.97 4.27 -6.24
C SER A 331 -13.38 5.64 -6.58
N GLN A 332 -14.15 6.72 -6.38
CA GLN A 332 -13.66 8.08 -6.62
C GLN A 332 -12.58 8.52 -5.62
N GLU A 333 -12.70 8.17 -4.35
CA GLU A 333 -11.68 8.45 -3.33
C GLU A 333 -10.40 7.65 -3.59
N GLY A 334 -10.54 6.37 -3.93
CA GLY A 334 -9.44 5.52 -4.37
C GLY A 334 -8.85 5.98 -5.69
N LEU A 335 -9.68 6.35 -6.65
CA LEU A 335 -9.29 6.86 -7.96
C LEU A 335 -8.71 8.28 -7.91
N ARG A 336 -9.06 9.10 -6.93
CA ARG A 336 -8.29 10.34 -6.66
C ARG A 336 -6.83 10.07 -6.31
N ILE A 337 -6.53 8.83 -5.95
CA ILE A 337 -5.18 8.36 -5.69
C ILE A 337 -4.66 7.56 -6.91
N ILE A 338 -5.54 6.81 -7.58
CA ILE A 338 -5.25 5.99 -8.78
C ILE A 338 -5.99 6.63 -9.97
N ALA A 339 -5.40 6.94 -11.06
CA ALA A 339 -6.00 7.61 -12.20
C ALA A 339 -7.36 7.03 -12.66
N SER A 340 -8.30 7.92 -12.98
CA SER A 340 -9.67 7.62 -13.43
C SER A 340 -9.71 6.90 -14.78
N GLU A 341 -10.28 5.70 -14.84
CA GLU A 341 -10.85 5.16 -16.07
C GLU A 341 -12.35 5.51 -16.16
N LYS A 342 -12.70 6.25 -17.22
CA LYS A 342 -14.03 6.42 -17.80
C LYS A 342 -15.08 7.24 -17.05
N SER A 343 -15.09 8.53 -17.33
CA SER A 343 -16.34 9.25 -17.56
C SER A 343 -16.37 9.74 -19.02
N ALA A 344 -17.30 9.25 -19.80
CA ALA A 344 -17.36 9.35 -21.26
C ALA A 344 -17.82 10.73 -21.79
N SER A 345 -17.70 11.83 -21.05
CA SER A 345 -18.29 13.12 -21.41
C SER A 345 -17.52 14.38 -21.02
N GLU A 346 -16.31 14.27 -20.50
CA GLU A 346 -15.53 15.47 -20.16
C GLU A 346 -14.55 15.85 -21.30
N ALA A 347 -14.33 17.14 -21.49
CA ALA A 347 -13.40 17.63 -22.50
C ALA A 347 -11.96 17.15 -22.23
N ALA A 348 -11.21 16.79 -23.26
CA ALA A 348 -9.85 16.24 -23.17
C ALA A 348 -8.90 17.06 -22.28
N GLU A 349 -9.10 18.37 -22.20
CA GLU A 349 -8.32 19.31 -21.39
C GLU A 349 -8.58 19.14 -19.88
N THR A 350 -9.83 18.90 -19.48
CA THR A 350 -10.21 18.62 -18.08
C THR A 350 -9.63 17.29 -17.61
N HIS A 351 -9.63 16.27 -18.49
CA HIS A 351 -8.99 14.98 -18.23
C HIS A 351 -7.46 15.10 -18.06
N ALA A 352 -6.79 15.92 -18.87
CA ALA A 352 -5.35 16.13 -18.76
C ALA A 352 -4.97 16.82 -17.43
N ILE A 353 -5.73 17.85 -17.01
CA ILE A 353 -5.51 18.55 -15.73
C ILE A 353 -5.74 17.63 -14.54
N ARG A 354 -6.79 16.80 -14.60
CA ARG A 354 -7.12 15.83 -13.55
C ARG A 354 -6.05 14.76 -13.42
N ARG A 355 -5.59 14.17 -14.53
CA ARG A 355 -4.46 13.21 -14.56
C ARG A 355 -3.17 13.82 -14.01
N ALA A 356 -2.85 15.06 -14.36
CA ALA A 356 -1.68 15.75 -13.82
C ALA A 356 -1.75 15.93 -12.30
N SER A 357 -2.94 16.19 -11.75
CA SER A 357 -3.16 16.32 -10.30
C SER A 357 -3.06 14.96 -9.57
N GLU A 358 -3.60 13.90 -10.15
CA GLU A 358 -3.60 12.55 -9.60
C GLU A 358 -2.19 11.93 -9.64
N ASN A 359 -1.49 12.04 -10.75
CA ASN A 359 -0.08 11.66 -10.86
C ASN A 359 0.79 12.41 -9.85
N SER A 360 0.44 13.64 -9.49
CA SER A 360 1.15 14.44 -8.49
C SER A 360 1.13 13.83 -7.09
N ARG A 361 -0.01 13.25 -6.64
CA ARG A 361 -0.12 12.62 -5.30
C ARG A 361 0.62 11.30 -5.24
N THR A 362 0.42 10.44 -6.21
CA THR A 362 1.10 9.14 -6.31
C THR A 362 2.61 9.34 -6.46
N ALA A 363 3.04 10.30 -7.29
CA ALA A 363 4.44 10.67 -7.41
C ALA A 363 5.02 11.27 -6.12
N SER A 364 4.20 11.98 -5.34
CA SER A 364 4.63 12.47 -4.02
C SER A 364 4.87 11.32 -3.04
N LEU A 365 3.99 10.30 -3.03
CA LEU A 365 4.18 9.10 -2.21
C LEU A 365 5.45 8.34 -2.62
N ALA A 366 5.62 8.07 -3.91
CA ALA A 366 6.82 7.41 -4.44
C ALA A 366 8.11 8.15 -4.03
N ARG A 367 8.14 9.48 -4.17
CA ARG A 367 9.28 10.31 -3.75
C ARG A 367 9.52 10.31 -2.24
N ILE A 368 8.46 10.22 -1.43
CA ILE A 368 8.60 10.13 0.03
C ILE A 368 9.23 8.79 0.41
N VAL A 369 8.71 7.68 -0.12
CA VAL A 369 9.27 6.35 0.10
C VAL A 369 10.73 6.30 -0.35
N SER A 370 11.01 6.72 -1.59
CA SER A 370 12.37 6.76 -2.15
C SER A 370 13.35 7.45 -1.21
N ARG A 371 13.01 8.66 -0.77
CA ARG A 371 13.86 9.43 0.15
C ARG A 371 14.06 8.73 1.50
N LYS A 372 13.03 8.03 2.03
CA LYS A 372 13.15 7.33 3.31
C LYS A 372 13.98 6.07 3.22
N ILE A 373 13.89 5.35 2.12
CA ILE A 373 14.79 4.25 1.81
C ILE A 373 16.22 4.77 1.64
N GLU A 374 16.43 5.83 0.86
CA GLU A 374 17.74 6.45 0.66
C GLU A 374 18.36 6.91 1.99
N GLU A 375 17.57 7.56 2.88
CA GLU A 375 18.01 7.95 4.23
C GLU A 375 18.53 6.73 5.03
N ALA A 376 17.82 5.59 4.97
CA ALA A 376 18.24 4.35 5.64
C ALA A 376 19.51 3.74 4.99
N LEU A 377 19.59 3.72 3.66
CA LEU A 377 20.77 3.22 2.94
C LEU A 377 22.02 4.07 3.19
N ILE A 378 21.87 5.39 3.32
CA ILE A 378 22.98 6.29 3.71
C ILE A 378 23.54 5.91 5.09
N ILE A 379 22.65 5.59 6.05
CA ILE A 379 23.08 5.14 7.40
C ILE A 379 23.82 3.79 7.28
N VAL A 380 23.34 2.85 6.45
CA VAL A 380 24.02 1.57 6.19
C VAL A 380 25.41 1.80 5.59
N ALA A 381 25.51 2.63 4.55
CA ALA A 381 26.77 2.96 3.90
C ALA A 381 27.77 3.61 4.86
N ASP A 382 27.28 4.55 5.67
CA ASP A 382 28.10 5.22 6.69
C ASP A 382 28.59 4.25 7.77
N TRP A 383 27.79 3.25 8.16
CA TRP A 383 28.21 2.23 9.14
C TRP A 383 29.33 1.35 8.61
N VAL A 384 29.22 0.88 7.35
CA VAL A 384 30.26 0.09 6.67
C VAL A 384 31.47 0.95 6.34
N GLY A 385 31.26 2.24 6.13
CA GLY A 385 32.28 3.20 5.76
C GLY A 385 32.58 3.29 4.29
N VAL A 386 31.60 2.93 3.50
CA VAL A 386 31.65 3.10 2.05
C VAL A 386 31.21 4.53 1.73
N THR A 387 32.01 5.21 0.92
CA THR A 387 31.72 6.54 0.39
C THR A 387 31.52 6.44 -1.11
N GLY A 388 30.60 7.23 -1.64
CA GLY A 388 30.28 7.26 -3.06
C GLY A 388 28.87 7.80 -3.28
N GLU A 389 28.46 7.88 -4.52
CA GLU A 389 27.11 8.26 -4.88
C GLU A 389 26.16 7.11 -4.52
N LEU A 390 25.13 7.44 -3.76
CA LEU A 390 24.07 6.53 -3.38
C LEU A 390 22.74 7.23 -3.59
N SER A 391 21.89 6.65 -4.41
CA SER A 391 20.55 7.14 -4.66
C SER A 391 19.57 5.97 -4.85
N TYR A 392 18.34 6.17 -4.45
CA TYR A 392 17.24 5.24 -4.66
C TYR A 392 16.00 6.00 -5.07
N ALA A 393 15.40 5.66 -6.19
CA ALA A 393 14.21 6.31 -6.71
C ALA A 393 13.20 5.30 -7.29
N LEU A 394 12.02 5.23 -6.69
CA LEU A 394 10.87 4.57 -7.29
C LEU A 394 10.44 5.32 -8.56
N SER A 395 9.99 4.59 -9.55
CA SER A 395 9.47 5.17 -10.77
C SER A 395 8.27 6.09 -10.48
N THR A 396 8.19 7.21 -11.17
CA THR A 396 7.02 8.11 -11.14
C THR A 396 6.20 8.03 -12.42
N ASP A 397 6.49 7.06 -13.26
CA ASP A 397 5.73 6.74 -14.47
C ASP A 397 4.75 5.60 -14.17
N PHE A 398 3.52 5.96 -13.83
CA PHE A 398 2.50 5.05 -13.33
C PHE A 398 1.57 4.49 -14.41
N LEU A 399 1.48 5.16 -15.54
CA LEU A 399 0.54 4.81 -16.60
C LEU A 399 1.28 4.41 -17.84
N PRO A 400 0.93 3.28 -18.47
CA PRO A 400 1.41 2.99 -19.81
C PRO A 400 0.95 4.13 -20.74
N THR A 401 1.89 4.79 -21.35
CA THR A 401 1.64 5.79 -22.41
C THR A 401 2.19 5.22 -23.72
N PRO A 402 1.51 4.22 -24.32
CA PRO A 402 1.99 3.66 -25.59
C PRO A 402 2.00 4.77 -26.63
N MET A 403 3.13 4.94 -27.29
CA MET A 403 3.25 5.86 -28.41
C MET A 403 2.35 5.39 -29.56
N SER A 404 1.65 6.32 -30.18
CA SER A 404 0.93 6.02 -31.43
C SER A 404 1.91 5.85 -32.59
N SER A 405 1.48 5.15 -33.64
CA SER A 405 2.28 5.04 -34.87
C SER A 405 2.60 6.41 -35.50
N GLN A 406 1.78 7.42 -35.26
CA GLN A 406 2.02 8.79 -35.70
C GLN A 406 3.15 9.47 -34.92
N ASP A 407 3.22 9.22 -33.58
CA ASP A 407 4.30 9.75 -32.75
C ASP A 407 5.63 9.15 -33.15
N VAL A 408 5.68 7.84 -33.39
CA VAL A 408 6.89 7.14 -33.87
C VAL A 408 7.34 7.70 -35.22
N ALA A 409 6.41 7.91 -36.14
CA ALA A 409 6.73 8.49 -37.46
C ALA A 409 7.24 9.94 -37.34
N ALA A 410 6.69 10.74 -36.41
CA ALA A 410 7.16 12.09 -36.13
C ALA A 410 8.58 12.08 -35.57
N LEU A 411 8.90 11.17 -34.62
CA LEU A 411 10.25 11.03 -34.07
C LEU A 411 11.26 10.61 -35.14
N GLN A 412 10.90 9.66 -36.03
CA GLN A 412 11.73 9.27 -37.15
C GLN A 412 12.01 10.47 -38.08
N GLY A 413 10.99 11.31 -38.33
CA GLY A 413 11.15 12.55 -39.11
C GLY A 413 12.13 13.52 -38.47
N LEU A 414 12.08 13.70 -37.14
CA LEU A 414 13.00 14.59 -36.41
C LEU A 414 14.44 14.06 -36.45
N VAL A 415 14.65 12.76 -36.33
CA VAL A 415 15.98 12.13 -36.46
C VAL A 415 16.49 12.27 -37.89
N ALA A 416 15.66 12.04 -38.91
CA ALA A 416 16.03 12.17 -40.32
C ALA A 416 16.38 13.63 -40.69
N ALA A 417 15.68 14.60 -40.06
CA ALA A 417 15.99 16.03 -40.23
C ALA A 417 17.24 16.54 -39.46
N GLY A 418 17.87 15.65 -38.66
CA GLY A 418 19.04 16.01 -37.84
C GLY A 418 18.69 16.87 -36.61
N LEU A 419 17.43 16.98 -36.24
CA LEU A 419 16.96 17.78 -35.09
C LEU A 419 16.95 16.99 -33.78
N MET A 420 17.11 15.66 -33.84
CA MET A 420 17.13 14.76 -32.70
C MET A 420 18.19 13.68 -32.88
N SER A 421 18.87 13.28 -31.79
CA SER A 421 19.82 12.18 -31.83
C SER A 421 19.09 10.83 -31.81
N LYS A 422 19.72 9.78 -32.35
CA LYS A 422 19.20 8.41 -32.27
C LYS A 422 19.09 7.92 -30.83
N GLN A 423 19.98 8.35 -29.96
CA GLN A 423 19.93 8.02 -28.54
C GLN A 423 18.70 8.64 -27.86
N THR A 424 18.43 9.92 -28.10
CA THR A 424 17.21 10.57 -27.56
C THR A 424 15.94 9.92 -28.10
N MET A 425 15.91 9.52 -29.39
CA MET A 425 14.79 8.76 -29.94
C MET A 425 14.62 7.41 -29.23
N PHE A 426 15.70 6.70 -28.97
CA PHE A 426 15.68 5.43 -28.25
C PHE A 426 15.11 5.61 -26.84
N GLU A 427 15.57 6.61 -26.09
CA GLU A 427 15.09 6.98 -24.76
C GLU A 427 13.56 7.31 -24.78
N LEU A 428 13.10 8.05 -25.79
CA LEU A 428 11.68 8.36 -25.95
C LEU A 428 10.84 7.11 -26.30
N LEU A 429 11.35 6.21 -27.15
CA LEU A 429 10.69 4.94 -27.47
C LEU A 429 10.63 4.02 -26.25
N GLN A 430 11.64 4.04 -25.39
CA GLN A 430 11.65 3.32 -24.12
C GLN A 430 10.62 3.91 -23.15
N GLN A 431 10.56 5.24 -23.01
CA GLN A 431 9.51 5.91 -22.25
C GLN A 431 8.10 5.62 -22.77
N GLY A 432 7.95 5.49 -24.09
CA GLY A 432 6.71 5.09 -24.76
C GLY A 432 6.41 3.59 -24.76
N GLU A 433 7.17 2.80 -24.00
CA GLU A 433 7.01 1.34 -23.85
C GLU A 433 7.10 0.53 -25.14
N MET A 434 7.74 1.09 -26.18
CA MET A 434 8.01 0.40 -27.43
C MET A 434 9.29 -0.45 -27.38
N ILE A 435 10.19 -0.13 -26.44
CA ILE A 435 11.46 -0.81 -26.18
C ILE A 435 11.51 -1.17 -24.69
N PRO A 436 11.96 -2.38 -24.31
CA PRO A 436 12.08 -2.79 -22.89
C PRO A 436 12.97 -1.86 -22.08
N ASP A 437 12.57 -1.54 -20.83
CA ASP A 437 13.29 -0.64 -19.92
C ASP A 437 14.70 -1.14 -19.53
N GLY A 438 14.95 -2.44 -19.60
CA GLY A 438 16.25 -3.04 -19.25
C GLY A 438 17.30 -3.04 -20.36
N LEU A 439 17.00 -2.48 -21.54
CA LEU A 439 17.92 -2.47 -22.68
C LEU A 439 18.61 -1.12 -22.76
N THR A 440 19.93 -1.11 -22.86
CA THR A 440 20.70 0.13 -23.07
C THR A 440 20.81 0.47 -24.56
N TYR A 441 21.02 1.76 -24.86
CA TYR A 441 21.21 2.19 -26.25
C TYR A 441 22.42 1.53 -26.94
N ASP A 442 23.49 1.29 -26.20
CA ASP A 442 24.70 0.65 -26.73
C ASP A 442 24.47 -0.84 -27.02
N GLU A 443 23.73 -1.55 -26.17
CA GLU A 443 23.34 -2.95 -26.42
C GLU A 443 22.44 -3.08 -27.63
N GLU A 444 21.45 -2.21 -27.78
CA GLU A 444 20.55 -2.23 -28.94
C GLU A 444 21.32 -1.87 -30.23
N ARG A 445 22.20 -0.92 -30.13
CA ARG A 445 23.08 -0.58 -31.24
C ARG A 445 23.96 -1.76 -31.66
N SER A 446 24.55 -2.49 -30.71
CA SER A 446 25.33 -3.70 -31.01
C SER A 446 24.48 -4.78 -31.68
N ARG A 447 23.25 -4.99 -31.22
CA ARG A 447 22.31 -5.93 -31.86
C ARG A 447 21.99 -5.53 -33.30
N ILE A 448 21.74 -4.25 -33.55
CA ILE A 448 21.50 -3.74 -34.92
C ILE A 448 22.73 -3.92 -35.80
N GLU A 449 23.95 -3.71 -35.27
CA GLU A 449 25.21 -3.91 -36.02
C GLU A 449 25.42 -5.39 -36.34
N ASP A 450 25.10 -6.32 -35.43
CA ASP A 450 25.17 -7.77 -35.64
C ASP A 450 24.11 -8.23 -36.68
N ASP A 451 22.86 -7.75 -36.57
CA ASP A 451 21.80 -8.06 -37.54
C ASP A 451 22.14 -7.58 -38.97
N ILE A 452 22.79 -6.43 -39.08
CA ILE A 452 23.26 -5.89 -40.38
C ILE A 452 24.40 -6.77 -40.94
N ALA A 453 25.28 -7.26 -40.07
CA ALA A 453 26.40 -8.14 -40.47
C ALA A 453 25.89 -9.53 -40.95
N ASP A 454 24.81 -10.03 -40.33
CA ASP A 454 24.18 -11.32 -40.70
C ASP A 454 23.23 -11.21 -41.92
N MET A 455 22.90 -10.00 -42.39
CA MET A 455 22.13 -9.85 -43.61
C MET A 455 22.94 -10.45 -44.82
N PRO A 456 22.36 -11.45 -45.54
CA PRO A 456 23.02 -11.94 -46.71
C PRO A 456 23.20 -10.78 -47.69
N THR A 457 24.45 -10.53 -48.06
CA THR A 457 24.85 -9.53 -49.06
C THR A 457 24.05 -9.87 -50.32
N ALA A 458 22.91 -9.22 -50.54
CA ALA A 458 22.30 -9.26 -51.83
C ALA A 458 23.32 -8.72 -52.80
N GLN A 459 23.94 -9.64 -53.59
CA GLN A 459 24.72 -9.27 -54.72
C GLN A 459 23.90 -8.26 -55.54
N ALA A 460 24.33 -7.02 -55.46
CA ALA A 460 23.88 -6.00 -56.38
C ALA A 460 24.31 -6.50 -57.77
N GLY A 461 23.42 -7.25 -58.40
CA GLY A 461 23.46 -7.47 -59.80
C GLY A 461 23.32 -6.13 -60.48
N LEU A 462 24.40 -5.43 -60.66
CA LEU A 462 24.53 -4.39 -61.68
C LEU A 462 24.18 -5.04 -62.99
N SER A 463 22.92 -4.92 -63.40
CA SER A 463 22.53 -5.13 -64.79
C SER A 463 23.35 -4.12 -65.61
N THR A 464 24.43 -4.59 -66.20
CA THR A 464 25.07 -3.95 -67.32
C THR A 464 24.01 -3.79 -68.41
N PHE A 465 23.50 -2.57 -68.56
CA PHE A 465 22.79 -2.19 -69.78
C PHE A 465 23.73 -2.42 -70.94
N PRO A 466 23.34 -3.11 -72.03
CA PRO A 466 24.10 -3.22 -73.23
C PRO A 466 24.27 -1.78 -73.79
N GLN A 467 25.49 -1.31 -73.95
CA GLN A 467 25.74 -0.13 -74.74
C GLN A 467 25.50 -0.52 -76.19
N GLU A 468 24.56 0.13 -76.85
CA GLU A 468 24.42 0.10 -78.31
C GLU A 468 25.73 0.60 -78.95
N PRO A 469 26.21 -0.02 -80.03
CA PRO A 469 27.43 0.44 -80.72
C PRO A 469 27.12 1.80 -81.42
N VAL A 470 27.97 2.78 -81.13
CA VAL A 470 28.00 4.05 -81.89
C VAL A 470 28.53 3.71 -83.30
N GLU A 471 27.67 3.89 -84.29
CA GLU A 471 28.10 3.87 -85.68
C GLU A 471 28.94 5.15 -85.95
N ASP A 472 30.20 4.90 -86.38
CA ASP A 472 31.11 5.90 -86.90
C ASP A 472 30.57 6.41 -88.24
N GLU A 473 30.01 7.61 -88.30
CA GLU A 473 29.82 8.34 -89.55
C GLU A 473 31.15 8.93 -90.02
N GLU A 474 31.69 8.37 -91.12
CA GLU A 474 32.79 8.94 -91.87
C GLU A 474 32.38 10.28 -92.52
N PRO A 475 33.25 11.29 -92.55
CA PRO A 475 32.96 12.54 -93.19
C PRO A 475 33.27 12.40 -94.70
N THR A 476 32.22 12.49 -95.51
CA THR A 476 32.41 12.68 -96.94
C THR A 476 32.57 14.14 -97.34
N ALA A 477 33.59 14.40 -98.10
CA ALA A 477 34.17 15.55 -98.85
C ALA A 477 33.37 16.82 -99.04
#